data_b8906e0c3c4c64b2c021137e4153dc8e
#
_entry.id   b8906e0c3c4c64b2c021137e4153dc8e
#
_cell.length_a   1.000
_cell.length_b   1.000
_cell.length_c   1.000
_cell.angle_alpha   90.00
_cell.angle_beta   90.00
_cell.angle_gamma   90.00
#
_symmetry.space_group_name_H-M   'P 1'
#
loop_
_entity.id
_entity.type
_entity.pdbx_description
1 polymer ?
#
loop_
_entity_poly.entity_id
_entity_poly.type
_entity_poly.pdbx_seq_one_letter_code
_entity_poly.pdbx_strand_id
1 'polypeptide(L)'
;MLNGLQSDEVMSRKLIFTVLACLLFLLAGCSRFNAAGPAQTVKVYTTLDKTFVAALCGRFAESLPQDKKIAFVISDKEDELEQADCIISESTLLQQKAVAGSLQKIHAEFADLLPAELKDKEEQWVTLFYDPAVLLVNQAYSRKVGQQQLLHWSDVPGQKDARIVMENLSDNESTMLFLAAMSSRMGQDECMAYLRQIRPMIRQFAKFPITPVRMAATGDADIAITRRSHVFKYLQNDFPAYILIPEEGTPVNLFGIGLLQHSKRQKETIAFIDWCLRSSEARTLLMTTRSGYLPVLPKGENGQAVNRDVLWTNTFYKSRQALEQLAADWLREIRLADAGEDAK
;
A
#
# COMPACT_ATOMS: atom_id res chain seq x y z
N MET A 1 66.24 64.60 -5.34
CA MET A 1 64.80 64.32 -5.39
C MET A 1 64.51 63.02 -6.17
N LEU A 2 65.14 61.88 -5.88
CA LEU A 2 64.91 60.63 -6.60
C LEU A 2 64.71 59.41 -5.70
N ASN A 3 64.67 59.56 -4.36
CA ASN A 3 64.53 58.46 -3.42
C ASN A 3 63.11 58.25 -2.80
N GLY A 4 62.17 59.15 -3.16
CA GLY A 4 60.79 59.07 -2.60
C GLY A 4 59.84 58.25 -3.45
N LEU A 5 60.06 58.11 -4.74
CA LEU A 5 59.12 57.42 -5.65
C LEU A 5 59.24 55.88 -5.66
N GLN A 6 60.37 55.34 -5.18
CA GLN A 6 60.55 53.88 -5.15
C GLN A 6 59.97 53.19 -3.91
N SER A 7 59.77 53.94 -2.80
CA SER A 7 59.16 53.39 -1.58
C SER A 7 57.66 53.23 -1.68
N ASP A 8 56.98 54.14 -2.39
CA ASP A 8 55.52 54.14 -2.53
C ASP A 8 55.00 53.01 -3.47
N GLU A 9 55.79 52.72 -4.51
CA GLU A 9 55.45 51.63 -5.44
C GLU A 9 55.60 50.25 -4.79
N VAL A 10 56.62 50.03 -3.95
CA VAL A 10 56.86 48.79 -3.23
C VAL A 10 55.81 48.57 -2.12
N MET A 11 55.38 49.67 -1.48
CA MET A 11 54.34 49.64 -0.44
C MET A 11 52.96 49.37 -1.05
N SER A 12 52.67 50.00 -2.18
CA SER A 12 51.44 49.73 -2.96
C SER A 12 51.34 48.29 -3.46
N ARG A 13 52.41 47.70 -3.97
CA ARG A 13 52.43 46.30 -4.41
C ARG A 13 52.27 45.31 -3.27
N LYS A 14 52.86 45.57 -2.09
CA LYS A 14 52.65 44.75 -0.89
C LYS A 14 51.23 44.82 -0.38
N LEU A 15 50.61 46.02 -0.40
CA LEU A 15 49.21 46.20 0.00
C LEU A 15 48.25 45.46 -0.95
N ILE A 16 48.49 45.54 -2.26
CA ILE A 16 47.71 44.85 -3.29
C ILE A 16 47.86 43.30 -3.13
N PHE A 17 49.05 42.78 -2.86
CA PHE A 17 49.28 41.36 -2.61
C PHE A 17 48.61 40.89 -1.33
N THR A 18 48.59 41.71 -0.26
CA THR A 18 47.94 41.36 1.00
C THR A 18 46.42 41.37 0.87
N VAL A 19 45.84 42.32 0.15
CA VAL A 19 44.41 42.40 -0.14
C VAL A 19 44.00 41.26 -1.05
N LEU A 20 44.78 40.88 -2.06
CA LEU A 20 44.52 39.77 -2.95
C LEU A 20 44.61 38.43 -2.21
N ALA A 21 45.59 38.26 -1.31
CA ALA A 21 45.71 37.09 -0.45
C ALA A 21 44.54 36.95 0.53
N CYS A 22 44.10 38.06 1.13
CA CYS A 22 42.87 38.07 1.99
C CYS A 22 41.61 37.75 1.18
N LEU A 23 41.48 38.25 -0.06
CA LEU A 23 40.34 37.92 -0.93
C LEU A 23 40.36 36.44 -1.34
N LEU A 24 41.54 35.87 -1.61
CA LEU A 24 41.67 34.43 -1.91
C LEU A 24 41.36 33.56 -0.68
N PHE A 25 41.70 33.99 0.54
CA PHE A 25 41.28 33.34 1.79
C PHE A 25 39.80 33.43 2.06
N LEU A 26 39.16 34.56 1.72
CA LEU A 26 37.69 34.68 1.84
C LEU A 26 36.97 33.84 0.79
N LEU A 27 37.50 33.68 -0.40
CA LEU A 27 36.96 32.77 -1.43
C LEU A 27 37.17 31.28 -1.10
N ALA A 28 38.27 30.91 -0.42
CA ALA A 28 38.52 29.58 0.06
C ALA A 28 37.72 29.19 1.32
N GLY A 29 37.30 30.21 2.10
CA GLY A 29 36.48 30.03 3.32
C GLY A 29 35.00 29.76 3.05
N CYS A 30 34.48 30.17 1.90
CA CYS A 30 33.06 29.93 1.53
C CYS A 30 32.76 28.60 0.86
N SER A 31 33.77 27.77 0.56
CA SER A 31 33.54 26.43 -0.07
C SER A 31 33.41 25.28 0.93
N ARG A 32 33.31 25.54 2.24
CA ARG A 32 32.90 24.55 3.25
C ARG A 32 31.42 24.60 3.60
N PHE A 33 30.59 25.13 2.73
CA PHE A 33 29.17 24.80 2.77
C PHE A 33 29.01 23.41 2.17
N ASN A 34 28.89 22.44 3.06
CA ASN A 34 28.29 21.11 2.88
C ASN A 34 28.03 20.73 1.41
N ALA A 35 29.04 20.21 0.74
CA ALA A 35 28.79 19.26 -0.31
C ALA A 35 28.18 18.03 0.39
N ALA A 36 26.84 18.01 0.50
CA ALA A 36 26.12 16.78 0.79
C ALA A 36 26.70 15.75 -0.20
N GLY A 37 27.28 14.68 0.32
CA GLY A 37 27.77 13.59 -0.53
C GLY A 37 26.67 13.20 -1.50
N PRO A 38 27.00 12.62 -2.66
CA PRO A 38 25.98 12.24 -3.64
C PRO A 38 24.86 11.49 -2.91
N ALA A 39 23.62 12.00 -3.02
CA ALA A 39 22.47 11.39 -2.38
C ALA A 39 22.44 9.91 -2.73
N GLN A 40 22.39 9.04 -1.73
CA GLN A 40 22.32 7.61 -1.97
C GLN A 40 20.99 7.32 -2.66
N THR A 41 21.05 6.75 -3.86
CA THR A 41 19.86 6.45 -4.65
C THR A 41 19.40 5.04 -4.35
N VAL A 42 18.11 4.89 -4.02
CA VAL A 42 17.40 3.62 -3.88
C VAL A 42 16.43 3.48 -5.06
N LYS A 43 16.55 2.41 -5.81
CA LYS A 43 15.65 2.08 -6.92
C LYS A 43 14.53 1.19 -6.40
N VAL A 44 13.30 1.62 -6.57
CA VAL A 44 12.10 0.93 -6.11
C VAL A 44 11.28 0.46 -7.30
N TYR A 45 11.02 -0.82 -7.40
CA TYR A 45 10.01 -1.36 -8.29
C TYR A 45 8.66 -1.44 -7.56
N THR A 46 7.56 -1.12 -8.25
CA THR A 46 6.22 -1.22 -7.67
C THR A 46 5.18 -1.66 -8.68
N THR A 47 4.20 -2.46 -8.22
CA THR A 47 2.97 -2.77 -8.97
C THR A 47 1.81 -1.85 -8.58
N LEU A 48 2.04 -0.96 -7.61
CA LEU A 48 1.06 0.00 -7.11
C LEU A 48 1.07 1.29 -7.95
N ASP A 49 0.15 2.19 -7.64
CA ASP A 49 0.20 3.53 -8.20
C ASP A 49 1.54 4.20 -7.92
N LYS A 50 2.29 4.47 -8.97
CA LYS A 50 3.64 5.04 -8.89
C LYS A 50 3.67 6.38 -8.18
N THR A 51 2.62 7.19 -8.35
CA THR A 51 2.51 8.51 -7.72
C THR A 51 2.37 8.38 -6.20
N PHE A 52 1.58 7.39 -5.75
CA PHE A 52 1.43 7.09 -4.34
C PHE A 52 2.75 6.62 -3.71
N VAL A 53 3.45 5.65 -4.35
CA VAL A 53 4.75 5.16 -3.85
C VAL A 53 5.81 6.25 -3.86
N ALA A 54 5.83 7.10 -4.90
CA ALA A 54 6.74 8.26 -4.95
C ALA A 54 6.46 9.26 -3.83
N ALA A 55 5.18 9.52 -3.51
CA ALA A 55 4.81 10.39 -2.39
C ALA A 55 5.27 9.80 -1.03
N LEU A 56 5.10 8.49 -0.83
CA LEU A 56 5.54 7.79 0.38
C LEU A 56 7.07 7.87 0.56
N CYS A 57 7.82 7.53 -0.49
CA CYS A 57 9.29 7.60 -0.50
C CYS A 57 9.80 9.05 -0.35
N GLY A 58 9.13 9.99 -1.02
CA GLY A 58 9.47 11.43 -0.93
C GLY A 58 9.31 11.98 0.48
N ARG A 59 8.20 11.64 1.16
CA ARG A 59 7.96 12.08 2.53
C ARG A 59 8.99 11.50 3.51
N PHE A 60 9.38 10.24 3.34
CA PHE A 60 10.49 9.68 4.10
C PHE A 60 11.80 10.43 3.84
N ALA A 61 12.15 10.69 2.57
CA ALA A 61 13.36 11.42 2.21
C ALA A 61 13.39 12.85 2.81
N GLU A 62 12.23 13.52 2.87
CA GLU A 62 12.08 14.83 3.51
C GLU A 62 12.31 14.76 5.02
N SER A 63 11.90 13.68 5.69
CA SER A 63 12.07 13.48 7.14
C SER A 63 13.51 13.26 7.58
N LEU A 64 14.42 12.94 6.64
CA LEU A 64 15.82 12.67 6.95
C LEU A 64 16.65 13.96 7.14
N PRO A 65 17.64 13.94 8.04
CA PRO A 65 18.63 15.02 8.15
C PRO A 65 19.37 15.28 6.83
N GLN A 66 19.87 16.51 6.63
CA GLN A 66 20.51 16.92 5.37
C GLN A 66 21.73 16.10 4.99
N ASP A 67 22.48 15.61 5.97
CA ASP A 67 23.68 14.76 5.81
C ASP A 67 23.34 13.30 5.47
N LYS A 68 22.05 12.91 5.57
CA LYS A 68 21.56 11.54 5.33
C LYS A 68 20.52 11.46 4.21
N LYS A 69 20.53 12.42 3.30
CA LYS A 69 19.52 12.45 2.21
C LYS A 69 19.63 11.22 1.31
N ILE A 70 18.45 10.60 1.08
CA ILE A 70 18.25 9.47 0.17
C ILE A 70 17.39 9.97 -0.99
N ALA A 71 17.77 9.61 -2.20
CA ALA A 71 16.94 9.81 -3.39
C ALA A 71 16.27 8.49 -3.77
N PHE A 72 15.02 8.54 -4.20
CA PHE A 72 14.29 7.37 -4.68
C PHE A 72 13.98 7.50 -6.17
N VAL A 73 14.20 6.41 -6.90
CA VAL A 73 13.78 6.28 -8.31
C VAL A 73 12.75 5.17 -8.36
N ILE A 74 11.51 5.53 -8.69
CA ILE A 74 10.37 4.61 -8.68
C ILE A 74 10.07 4.16 -10.12
N SER A 75 9.94 2.85 -10.31
CA SER A 75 9.56 2.24 -11.58
C SER A 75 8.39 1.26 -11.41
N ASP A 76 7.53 1.21 -12.41
CA ASP A 76 6.44 0.25 -12.58
C ASP A 76 6.62 -0.62 -13.83
N LYS A 77 7.78 -0.50 -14.50
CA LYS A 77 8.10 -1.26 -15.69
C LYS A 77 8.72 -2.61 -15.33
N GLU A 78 8.14 -3.68 -15.84
CA GLU A 78 8.53 -5.05 -15.51
C GLU A 78 10.00 -5.36 -15.86
N ASP A 79 10.52 -4.80 -16.94
CA ASP A 79 11.91 -4.94 -17.37
C ASP A 79 12.93 -4.25 -16.44
N GLU A 80 12.46 -3.33 -15.58
CA GLU A 80 13.29 -2.65 -14.58
C GLU A 80 13.26 -3.35 -13.19
N LEU A 81 12.42 -4.38 -13.00
CA LEU A 81 12.28 -5.08 -11.72
C LEU A 81 13.60 -5.68 -11.23
N GLU A 82 14.32 -6.40 -12.09
CA GLU A 82 15.58 -7.04 -11.72
C GLU A 82 16.75 -6.04 -11.53
N GLN A 83 16.53 -4.75 -11.81
CA GLN A 83 17.49 -3.67 -11.60
C GLN A 83 17.15 -2.82 -10.36
N ALA A 84 16.04 -3.10 -9.71
CA ALA A 84 15.62 -2.40 -8.51
C ALA A 84 16.47 -2.81 -7.30
N ASP A 85 16.49 -1.99 -6.26
CA ASP A 85 17.02 -2.33 -4.96
C ASP A 85 16.00 -3.05 -4.09
N CYS A 86 14.75 -2.58 -4.15
CA CYS A 86 13.64 -3.17 -3.41
C CYS A 86 12.33 -3.15 -4.22
N ILE A 87 11.40 -3.99 -3.80
CA ILE A 87 10.07 -4.15 -4.39
C ILE A 87 9.04 -3.71 -3.36
N ILE A 88 8.14 -2.76 -3.71
CA ILE A 88 6.95 -2.43 -2.95
C ILE A 88 5.73 -2.92 -3.75
N SER A 89 5.07 -3.98 -3.26
CA SER A 89 4.04 -4.67 -4.02
C SER A 89 3.06 -5.43 -3.12
N GLU A 90 2.07 -6.06 -3.75
CA GLU A 90 1.23 -7.05 -3.09
C GLU A 90 2.06 -8.20 -2.52
N SER A 91 1.63 -8.73 -1.39
CA SER A 91 2.33 -9.81 -0.67
C SER A 91 2.52 -11.08 -1.51
N THR A 92 1.67 -11.32 -2.50
CA THR A 92 1.78 -12.46 -3.43
C THR A 92 3.02 -12.39 -4.30
N LEU A 93 3.32 -11.23 -4.92
CA LEU A 93 4.56 -11.06 -5.69
C LEU A 93 5.78 -11.17 -4.77
N LEU A 94 5.73 -10.57 -3.58
CA LEU A 94 6.82 -10.67 -2.62
C LEU A 94 7.08 -12.11 -2.19
N GLN A 95 6.02 -12.88 -1.93
CA GLN A 95 6.12 -14.29 -1.59
C GLN A 95 6.69 -15.12 -2.77
N GLN A 96 6.30 -14.85 -4.00
CA GLN A 96 6.86 -15.50 -5.18
C GLN A 96 8.38 -15.23 -5.31
N LYS A 97 8.80 -13.97 -5.09
CA LYS A 97 10.21 -13.58 -5.12
C LYS A 97 11.00 -14.20 -3.95
N ALA A 98 10.39 -14.32 -2.75
CA ALA A 98 10.98 -14.98 -1.60
C ALA A 98 11.23 -16.48 -1.89
N VAL A 99 10.21 -17.20 -2.39
CA VAL A 99 10.33 -18.63 -2.77
C VAL A 99 11.38 -18.84 -3.86
N ALA A 100 11.51 -17.90 -4.79
CA ALA A 100 12.53 -17.94 -5.84
C ALA A 100 13.96 -17.60 -5.33
N GLY A 101 14.14 -17.28 -4.03
CA GLY A 101 15.43 -16.89 -3.46
C GLY A 101 15.93 -15.53 -3.94
N SER A 102 15.05 -14.69 -4.46
CA SER A 102 15.41 -13.38 -5.02
C SER A 102 15.48 -12.27 -3.99
N LEU A 103 15.06 -12.52 -2.74
CA LEU A 103 15.02 -11.53 -1.67
C LEU A 103 16.04 -11.82 -0.57
N GLN A 104 16.59 -10.74 0.01
CA GLN A 104 17.43 -10.79 1.21
C GLN A 104 16.56 -10.86 2.47
N LYS A 105 17.17 -11.31 3.59
CA LYS A 105 16.57 -11.15 4.91
C LYS A 105 16.55 -9.70 5.35
N ILE A 106 15.44 -9.30 5.95
CA ILE A 106 15.19 -7.94 6.47
C ILE A 106 15.11 -8.03 7.99
N HIS A 107 16.09 -7.45 8.68
CA HIS A 107 16.08 -7.32 10.14
C HIS A 107 15.72 -5.87 10.50
N ALA A 108 14.43 -5.54 10.46
CA ALA A 108 13.90 -4.24 10.85
C ALA A 108 13.26 -4.35 12.24
N GLU A 109 13.68 -3.49 13.17
CA GLU A 109 13.28 -3.55 14.59
C GLU A 109 11.75 -3.59 14.76
N PHE A 110 11.03 -2.74 14.00
CA PHE A 110 9.57 -2.66 14.10
C PHE A 110 8.85 -3.76 13.33
N ALA A 111 9.49 -4.38 12.33
CA ALA A 111 8.95 -5.55 11.64
C ALA A 111 8.84 -6.76 12.59
N ASP A 112 9.74 -6.88 13.56
CA ASP A 112 9.72 -7.97 14.53
C ASP A 112 8.51 -7.91 15.46
N LEU A 113 7.96 -6.72 15.67
CA LEU A 113 6.75 -6.49 16.47
C LEU A 113 5.45 -6.82 15.72
N LEU A 114 5.52 -7.07 14.41
CA LEU A 114 4.34 -7.43 13.62
C LEU A 114 3.91 -8.88 13.89
N PRO A 115 2.60 -9.17 13.81
CA PRO A 115 2.08 -10.53 13.75
C PRO A 115 2.71 -11.34 12.63
N ALA A 116 2.84 -12.67 12.84
CA ALA A 116 3.48 -13.56 11.86
C ALA A 116 2.78 -13.60 10.49
N GLU A 117 1.47 -13.37 10.46
CA GLU A 117 0.67 -13.30 9.23
C GLU A 117 0.94 -12.06 8.37
N LEU A 118 1.62 -11.05 8.93
CA LEU A 118 1.94 -9.79 8.25
C LEU A 118 3.40 -9.71 7.79
N LYS A 119 4.14 -10.80 7.85
CA LYS A 119 5.52 -10.88 7.36
C LYS A 119 5.84 -12.28 6.86
N ASP A 120 6.91 -12.38 6.09
CA ASP A 120 7.45 -13.68 5.66
C ASP A 120 8.06 -14.47 6.84
N LYS A 121 7.93 -15.78 6.81
CA LYS A 121 8.48 -16.68 7.84
C LYS A 121 10.00 -16.62 7.91
N GLU A 122 10.66 -16.43 6.76
CA GLU A 122 12.10 -16.31 6.63
C GLU A 122 12.58 -14.85 6.67
N GLU A 123 11.69 -13.91 7.02
CA GLU A 123 11.99 -12.48 7.15
C GLU A 123 12.46 -11.81 5.84
N GLN A 124 12.01 -12.30 4.68
CA GLN A 124 12.41 -11.77 3.38
C GLN A 124 11.54 -10.62 2.89
N TRP A 125 10.35 -10.46 3.44
CA TRP A 125 9.47 -9.31 3.20
C TRP A 125 8.60 -9.01 4.41
N VAL A 126 8.10 -7.78 4.47
CA VAL A 126 7.25 -7.28 5.54
C VAL A 126 6.13 -6.42 5.00
N THR A 127 4.94 -6.52 5.59
CA THR A 127 3.79 -5.68 5.25
C THR A 127 3.96 -4.26 5.79
N LEU A 128 3.69 -3.27 4.95
CA LEU A 128 3.72 -1.84 5.31
C LEU A 128 2.31 -1.27 5.50
N PHE A 129 1.35 -1.70 4.67
CA PHE A 129 -0.04 -1.25 4.68
C PHE A 129 -0.95 -2.30 4.05
N TYR A 130 -2.24 -2.13 4.19
CA TYR A 130 -3.24 -3.06 3.66
C TYR A 130 -4.44 -2.33 3.07
N ASP A 131 -5.17 -3.03 2.19
CA ASP A 131 -6.41 -2.57 1.57
C ASP A 131 -7.57 -3.47 1.99
N PRO A 132 -8.46 -3.00 2.87
CA PRO A 132 -9.59 -3.80 3.32
C PRO A 132 -10.69 -3.85 2.28
N ALA A 133 -11.35 -5.01 2.19
CA ALA A 133 -12.67 -5.08 1.60
C ALA A 133 -13.67 -4.31 2.45
N VAL A 134 -14.63 -3.66 1.81
CA VAL A 134 -15.62 -2.81 2.46
C VAL A 134 -16.99 -3.00 1.85
N LEU A 135 -18.01 -2.70 2.63
CA LEU A 135 -19.35 -2.46 2.14
C LEU A 135 -19.50 -0.97 1.88
N LEU A 136 -19.68 -0.57 0.62
CA LEU A 136 -20.05 0.79 0.27
C LEU A 136 -21.58 0.84 0.22
N VAL A 137 -22.19 1.53 1.18
CA VAL A 137 -23.62 1.53 1.40
C VAL A 137 -24.23 2.85 0.94
N ASN A 138 -25.25 2.77 0.08
CA ASN A 138 -26.01 3.95 -0.36
C ASN A 138 -26.80 4.54 0.83
N GLN A 139 -26.74 5.86 1.02
CA GLN A 139 -27.38 6.52 2.16
C GLN A 139 -28.93 6.43 2.12
N ALA A 140 -29.54 6.43 0.93
CA ALA A 140 -30.99 6.29 0.82
C ALA A 140 -31.44 4.89 1.29
N TYR A 141 -30.69 3.86 0.92
CA TYR A 141 -30.92 2.50 1.40
C TYR A 141 -30.71 2.41 2.92
N SER A 142 -29.60 2.93 3.44
CA SER A 142 -29.33 2.93 4.88
C SER A 142 -30.42 3.61 5.71
N ARG A 143 -30.98 4.73 5.22
CA ARG A 143 -32.13 5.38 5.87
C ARG A 143 -33.38 4.54 5.86
N LYS A 144 -33.62 3.74 4.81
CA LYS A 144 -34.75 2.84 4.68
C LYS A 144 -34.69 1.68 5.68
N VAL A 145 -33.53 1.07 5.88
CA VAL A 145 -33.36 -0.14 6.71
C VAL A 145 -32.91 0.16 8.14
N GLY A 146 -32.41 1.37 8.43
CA GLY A 146 -31.80 1.75 9.69
C GLY A 146 -30.28 1.42 9.73
N GLN A 147 -29.47 2.38 10.16
CA GLN A 147 -27.99 2.24 10.16
C GLN A 147 -27.48 1.09 11.05
N GLN A 148 -28.23 0.69 12.07
CA GLN A 148 -27.81 -0.37 13.01
C GLN A 148 -28.04 -1.79 12.48
N GLN A 149 -28.60 -1.95 11.29
CA GLN A 149 -28.94 -3.28 10.74
C GLN A 149 -27.86 -3.85 9.81
N LEU A 150 -26.76 -3.15 9.62
CA LEU A 150 -25.66 -3.60 8.75
C LEU A 150 -24.34 -3.19 9.40
N LEU A 151 -23.78 -4.07 10.25
CA LEU A 151 -22.50 -3.87 10.93
C LEU A 151 -21.52 -5.02 10.65
N HIS A 152 -22.04 -6.18 10.26
CA HIS A 152 -21.30 -7.42 10.11
C HIS A 152 -21.50 -8.04 8.72
N TRP A 153 -20.56 -8.90 8.29
CA TRP A 153 -20.76 -9.72 7.09
C TRP A 153 -22.00 -10.60 7.23
N SER A 154 -22.26 -11.11 8.44
CA SER A 154 -23.43 -11.93 8.76
C SER A 154 -24.79 -11.20 8.63
N ASP A 155 -24.79 -9.88 8.60
CA ASP A 155 -26.01 -9.08 8.44
C ASP A 155 -26.46 -8.97 6.97
N VAL A 156 -25.51 -9.14 6.03
CA VAL A 156 -25.76 -8.99 4.59
C VAL A 156 -26.82 -9.97 4.07
N PRO A 157 -26.81 -11.29 4.41
CA PRO A 157 -27.86 -12.21 3.99
C PRO A 157 -29.26 -11.85 4.49
N GLY A 158 -29.36 -11.11 5.61
CA GLY A 158 -30.63 -10.59 6.15
C GLY A 158 -31.27 -9.47 5.32
N GLN A 159 -30.50 -8.83 4.45
CA GLN A 159 -30.91 -7.69 3.60
C GLN A 159 -31.60 -8.17 2.30
N LYS A 160 -32.63 -9.02 2.41
CA LYS A 160 -33.23 -9.79 1.28
C LYS A 160 -33.64 -8.93 0.08
N ASP A 161 -34.03 -7.68 0.29
CA ASP A 161 -34.45 -6.75 -0.77
C ASP A 161 -33.29 -5.89 -1.30
N ALA A 162 -32.09 -6.03 -0.75
CA ALA A 162 -30.95 -5.23 -1.17
C ALA A 162 -30.47 -5.60 -2.57
N ARG A 163 -30.17 -4.58 -3.35
CA ARG A 163 -29.48 -4.73 -4.65
C ARG A 163 -27.98 -4.67 -4.39
N ILE A 164 -27.31 -5.82 -4.42
CA ILE A 164 -25.87 -5.92 -4.20
C ILE A 164 -25.15 -5.95 -5.54
N VAL A 165 -24.00 -5.29 -5.58
CA VAL A 165 -23.04 -5.38 -6.68
C VAL A 165 -21.65 -5.69 -6.11
N MET A 166 -20.89 -6.54 -6.77
CA MET A 166 -19.51 -6.86 -6.37
C MET A 166 -18.64 -7.13 -7.60
N GLU A 167 -17.33 -7.14 -7.40
CA GLU A 167 -16.41 -7.56 -8.46
C GLU A 167 -16.52 -9.08 -8.71
N ASN A 168 -16.21 -9.48 -9.94
CA ASN A 168 -16.12 -10.91 -10.28
C ASN A 168 -14.88 -11.52 -9.61
N LEU A 169 -15.08 -12.52 -8.76
CA LEU A 169 -14.02 -13.08 -7.92
C LEU A 169 -13.01 -13.96 -8.67
N SER A 170 -13.21 -14.20 -9.97
CA SER A 170 -12.30 -14.96 -10.82
C SER A 170 -11.51 -14.13 -11.84
N ASP A 171 -11.67 -12.80 -11.86
CA ASP A 171 -11.13 -11.96 -12.94
C ASP A 171 -9.63 -11.66 -12.78
N ASN A 172 -9.15 -11.55 -11.55
CA ASN A 172 -7.76 -11.22 -11.27
C ASN A 172 -7.33 -11.72 -9.88
N GLU A 173 -6.03 -11.69 -9.62
CA GLU A 173 -5.44 -12.18 -8.38
C GLU A 173 -5.99 -11.46 -7.14
N SER A 174 -6.16 -10.15 -7.21
CA SER A 174 -6.69 -9.35 -6.10
C SER A 174 -8.10 -9.77 -5.67
N THR A 175 -8.97 -10.12 -6.64
CA THR A 175 -10.32 -10.62 -6.35
C THR A 175 -10.31 -12.08 -5.89
N MET A 176 -9.40 -12.92 -6.41
CA MET A 176 -9.19 -14.28 -5.91
C MET A 176 -8.67 -14.27 -4.46
N LEU A 177 -7.81 -13.31 -4.10
CA LEU A 177 -7.35 -13.15 -2.71
C LEU A 177 -8.46 -12.76 -1.74
N PHE A 178 -9.44 -11.96 -2.18
CA PHE A 178 -10.63 -11.70 -1.38
C PHE A 178 -11.36 -13.00 -1.03
N LEU A 179 -11.64 -13.84 -2.03
CA LEU A 179 -12.31 -15.13 -1.86
C LEU A 179 -11.47 -16.05 -0.96
N ALA A 180 -10.16 -16.11 -1.19
CA ALA A 180 -9.24 -16.94 -0.41
C ALA A 180 -9.15 -16.49 1.06
N ALA A 181 -9.18 -15.19 1.33
CA ALA A 181 -9.19 -14.67 2.68
C ALA A 181 -10.51 -14.96 3.42
N MET A 182 -11.65 -14.81 2.74
CA MET A 182 -12.94 -15.24 3.28
C MET A 182 -12.95 -16.74 3.59
N SER A 183 -12.54 -17.57 2.64
CA SER A 183 -12.48 -19.04 2.82
C SER A 183 -11.49 -19.47 3.89
N SER A 184 -10.37 -18.75 4.03
CA SER A 184 -9.40 -19.00 5.11
C SER A 184 -9.95 -18.67 6.50
N ARG A 185 -10.83 -17.67 6.59
CA ARG A 185 -11.44 -17.25 7.86
C ARG A 185 -12.64 -18.08 8.26
N MET A 186 -13.51 -18.38 7.33
CA MET A 186 -14.82 -19.04 7.56
C MET A 186 -14.77 -20.57 7.39
N GLY A 187 -13.83 -21.07 6.61
CA GLY A 187 -13.88 -22.39 5.99
C GLY A 187 -14.44 -22.28 4.56
N GLN A 188 -13.98 -23.14 3.65
CA GLN A 188 -14.40 -23.08 2.24
C GLN A 188 -15.91 -23.33 2.08
N ASP A 189 -16.43 -24.37 2.75
CA ASP A 189 -17.85 -24.73 2.63
C ASP A 189 -18.78 -23.64 3.18
N GLU A 190 -18.45 -23.07 4.33
CA GLU A 190 -19.17 -21.96 4.95
C GLU A 190 -19.11 -20.70 4.11
N CYS A 191 -17.94 -20.41 3.53
CA CYS A 191 -17.77 -19.27 2.61
C CYS A 191 -18.65 -19.43 1.37
N MET A 192 -18.66 -20.61 0.76
CA MET A 192 -19.52 -20.90 -0.40
C MET A 192 -21.01 -20.86 0.00
N ALA A 193 -21.37 -21.39 1.17
CA ALA A 193 -22.74 -21.30 1.69
C ALA A 193 -23.19 -19.84 1.90
N TYR A 194 -22.34 -19.01 2.48
CA TYR A 194 -22.56 -17.56 2.62
C TYR A 194 -22.78 -16.88 1.27
N LEU A 195 -21.91 -17.16 0.30
CA LEU A 195 -22.00 -16.56 -1.04
C LEU A 195 -23.27 -17.03 -1.79
N ARG A 196 -23.72 -18.28 -1.60
CA ARG A 196 -25.03 -18.75 -2.12
C ARG A 196 -26.19 -18.00 -1.50
N GLN A 197 -26.14 -17.67 -0.18
CA GLN A 197 -27.21 -16.91 0.49
C GLN A 197 -27.35 -15.49 -0.06
N ILE A 198 -26.24 -14.82 -0.38
CA ILE A 198 -26.29 -13.45 -0.93
C ILE A 198 -26.48 -13.42 -2.45
N ARG A 199 -26.27 -14.55 -3.15
CA ARG A 199 -26.32 -14.65 -4.61
C ARG A 199 -27.61 -14.08 -5.24
N PRO A 200 -28.83 -14.34 -4.70
CA PRO A 200 -30.07 -13.80 -5.26
C PRO A 200 -30.16 -12.27 -5.22
N MET A 201 -29.44 -11.62 -4.29
CA MET A 201 -29.37 -10.18 -4.14
C MET A 201 -28.34 -9.54 -5.07
N ILE A 202 -27.39 -10.32 -5.60
CA ILE A 202 -26.32 -9.81 -6.46
C ILE A 202 -26.86 -9.54 -7.85
N ARG A 203 -26.99 -8.25 -8.18
CA ARG A 203 -27.45 -7.77 -9.49
C ARG A 203 -26.40 -7.91 -10.58
N GLN A 204 -25.13 -7.78 -10.18
CA GLN A 204 -24.03 -7.83 -11.13
C GLN A 204 -22.71 -8.26 -10.46
N PHE A 205 -22.01 -9.18 -11.11
CA PHE A 205 -20.58 -9.43 -10.93
C PHE A 205 -19.82 -8.55 -11.93
N ALA A 206 -19.23 -7.48 -11.47
CA ALA A 206 -18.60 -6.47 -12.32
C ALA A 206 -17.18 -6.88 -12.72
N LYS A 207 -16.84 -6.63 -13.98
CA LYS A 207 -15.48 -6.81 -14.49
C LYS A 207 -14.52 -5.70 -14.03
N PHE A 208 -15.03 -4.49 -13.88
CA PHE A 208 -14.22 -3.32 -13.56
C PHE A 208 -14.54 -2.80 -12.15
N PRO A 209 -13.51 -2.49 -11.34
CA PRO A 209 -13.69 -2.06 -9.94
C PRO A 209 -14.44 -0.73 -9.78
N ILE A 210 -14.48 0.12 -10.81
CA ILE A 210 -15.29 1.35 -10.81
C ILE A 210 -16.80 1.06 -10.77
N THR A 211 -17.23 -0.06 -11.34
CA THR A 211 -18.67 -0.35 -11.53
C THR A 211 -19.41 -0.51 -10.20
N PRO A 212 -18.94 -1.36 -9.23
CA PRO A 212 -19.59 -1.46 -7.94
C PRO A 212 -19.65 -0.12 -7.20
N VAL A 213 -18.53 0.61 -7.21
CA VAL A 213 -18.43 1.91 -6.55
C VAL A 213 -19.44 2.91 -7.11
N ARG A 214 -19.50 3.04 -8.43
CA ARG A 214 -20.43 3.95 -9.11
C ARG A 214 -21.89 3.57 -8.83
N MET A 215 -22.25 2.29 -8.96
CA MET A 215 -23.62 1.84 -8.80
C MET A 215 -24.16 2.10 -7.38
N ALA A 216 -23.35 1.87 -6.34
CA ALA A 216 -23.72 2.21 -4.99
C ALA A 216 -23.80 3.73 -4.76
N ALA A 217 -22.87 4.49 -5.35
CA ALA A 217 -22.85 5.95 -5.23
C ALA A 217 -24.07 6.62 -5.88
N THR A 218 -24.53 6.12 -7.04
CA THR A 218 -25.69 6.66 -7.77
C THR A 218 -27.03 6.10 -7.29
N GLY A 219 -27.03 5.05 -6.46
CA GLY A 219 -28.26 4.38 -5.98
C GLY A 219 -28.80 3.33 -6.97
N ASP A 220 -28.04 2.95 -8.01
CA ASP A 220 -28.35 1.83 -8.89
C ASP A 220 -28.18 0.48 -8.15
N ALA A 221 -27.32 0.47 -7.13
CA ALA A 221 -27.20 -0.58 -6.13
C ALA A 221 -27.33 0.01 -4.72
N ASP A 222 -27.74 -0.82 -3.77
CA ASP A 222 -27.91 -0.45 -2.38
C ASP A 222 -26.61 -0.67 -1.58
N ILE A 223 -25.90 -1.74 -1.93
CA ILE A 223 -24.63 -2.14 -1.30
C ILE A 223 -23.64 -2.55 -2.42
N ALA A 224 -22.42 -2.03 -2.35
CA ALA A 224 -21.32 -2.57 -3.13
C ALA A 224 -20.32 -3.27 -2.20
N ILE A 225 -19.96 -4.51 -2.53
CA ILE A 225 -18.83 -5.22 -1.94
C ILE A 225 -17.61 -4.91 -2.81
N THR A 226 -16.69 -4.12 -2.27
CA THR A 226 -15.53 -3.60 -3.02
C THR A 226 -14.35 -3.39 -2.09
N ARG A 227 -13.25 -2.79 -2.59
CA ARG A 227 -12.10 -2.41 -1.79
C ARG A 227 -12.14 -0.94 -1.41
N ARG A 228 -11.58 -0.63 -0.26
CA ARG A 228 -11.48 0.76 0.21
C ARG A 228 -10.71 1.64 -0.78
N SER A 229 -9.62 1.14 -1.35
CA SER A 229 -8.83 1.85 -2.37
C SER A 229 -9.64 2.21 -3.61
N HIS A 230 -10.53 1.31 -4.06
CA HIS A 230 -11.41 1.59 -5.20
C HIS A 230 -12.41 2.71 -4.88
N VAL A 231 -12.96 2.73 -3.66
CA VAL A 231 -13.85 3.81 -3.24
C VAL A 231 -13.13 5.15 -3.30
N PHE A 232 -11.94 5.26 -2.72
CA PHE A 232 -11.16 6.50 -2.73
C PHE A 232 -10.67 6.91 -4.13
N LYS A 233 -10.38 5.93 -4.99
CA LYS A 233 -9.95 6.19 -6.38
C LYS A 233 -11.06 6.75 -7.25
N TYR A 234 -12.29 6.23 -7.11
CA TYR A 234 -13.38 6.48 -8.04
C TYR A 234 -14.48 7.40 -7.51
N LEU A 235 -14.62 7.56 -6.18
CA LEU A 235 -15.54 8.53 -5.60
C LEU A 235 -14.82 9.85 -5.31
N GLN A 236 -15.41 10.93 -5.83
CA GLN A 236 -15.12 12.27 -5.33
C GLN A 236 -16.03 12.55 -4.13
N ASN A 237 -15.72 13.60 -3.33
CA ASN A 237 -16.54 14.00 -2.20
C ASN A 237 -17.97 14.32 -2.66
N ASP A 238 -18.98 14.08 -1.79
CA ASP A 238 -20.39 14.43 -1.94
C ASP A 238 -21.30 13.37 -2.59
N PHE A 239 -20.86 12.14 -2.80
CA PHE A 239 -21.80 11.08 -3.15
C PHE A 239 -22.56 10.56 -1.91
N PRO A 240 -23.86 10.25 -2.05
CA PRO A 240 -24.70 9.79 -0.94
C PRO A 240 -24.43 8.30 -0.60
N ALA A 241 -23.20 7.97 -0.27
CA ALA A 241 -22.75 6.64 0.14
C ALA A 241 -21.69 6.76 1.24
N TYR A 242 -21.59 5.73 2.09
CA TYR A 242 -20.54 5.66 3.11
C TYR A 242 -19.88 4.29 3.13
N ILE A 243 -18.62 4.27 3.59
CA ILE A 243 -17.83 3.07 3.75
C ILE A 243 -18.16 2.45 5.11
N LEU A 244 -18.45 1.15 5.12
CA LEU A 244 -18.55 0.32 6.30
C LEU A 244 -17.50 -0.78 6.23
N ILE A 245 -16.68 -0.87 7.26
CA ILE A 245 -15.80 -2.02 7.50
C ILE A 245 -16.48 -2.88 8.55
N PRO A 246 -16.82 -4.16 8.26
CA PRO A 246 -17.49 -5.03 9.21
C PRO A 246 -16.70 -5.19 10.52
N GLU A 247 -17.41 -5.17 11.65
CA GLU A 247 -16.81 -5.11 12.99
C GLU A 247 -16.01 -6.38 13.34
N GLU A 248 -16.45 -7.55 12.86
CA GLU A 248 -15.76 -8.83 13.05
C GLU A 248 -14.51 -8.98 12.19
N GLY A 249 -14.22 -7.99 11.35
CA GLY A 249 -13.11 -7.98 10.41
C GLY A 249 -13.53 -8.21 8.98
N THR A 250 -12.54 -8.16 8.07
CA THR A 250 -12.78 -8.20 6.63
C THR A 250 -11.58 -8.74 5.87
N PRO A 251 -11.77 -9.34 4.68
CA PRO A 251 -10.67 -9.68 3.77
C PRO A 251 -9.78 -8.49 3.47
N VAL A 252 -8.48 -8.69 3.52
CA VAL A 252 -7.49 -7.65 3.23
C VAL A 252 -6.49 -8.10 2.19
N ASN A 253 -6.09 -7.18 1.32
CA ASN A 253 -4.87 -7.33 0.54
C ASN A 253 -3.72 -6.67 1.29
N LEU A 254 -2.63 -7.41 1.42
CA LEU A 254 -1.41 -6.96 2.09
C LEU A 254 -0.44 -6.40 1.05
N PHE A 255 0.13 -5.25 1.35
CA PHE A 255 1.17 -4.60 0.56
C PHE A 255 2.41 -4.41 1.43
N GLY A 256 3.52 -4.85 0.91
CA GLY A 256 4.76 -4.89 1.68
C GLY A 256 5.97 -4.47 0.86
N ILE A 257 7.13 -4.69 1.45
CA ILE A 257 8.43 -4.43 0.86
C ILE A 257 9.35 -5.64 1.02
N GLY A 258 10.07 -5.96 -0.04
CA GLY A 258 11.16 -6.93 -0.07
C GLY A 258 12.42 -6.31 -0.68
N LEU A 259 13.60 -6.66 -0.15
CA LEU A 259 14.88 -6.20 -0.63
C LEU A 259 15.47 -7.24 -1.57
N LEU A 260 15.83 -6.84 -2.81
CA LEU A 260 16.39 -7.77 -3.79
C LEU A 260 17.79 -8.26 -3.38
N GLN A 261 18.12 -9.52 -3.71
CA GLN A 261 19.33 -10.23 -3.24
C GLN A 261 20.64 -9.51 -3.61
N HIS A 262 20.69 -8.82 -4.75
CA HIS A 262 21.86 -8.10 -5.23
C HIS A 262 22.01 -6.68 -4.64
N SER A 263 20.97 -6.15 -3.99
CA SER A 263 20.96 -4.77 -3.50
C SER A 263 21.99 -4.56 -2.39
N LYS A 264 22.62 -3.39 -2.43
CA LYS A 264 23.53 -2.88 -1.39
C LYS A 264 22.87 -1.79 -0.54
N ARG A 265 21.54 -1.60 -0.69
CA ARG A 265 20.74 -0.54 -0.04
C ARG A 265 19.97 -1.02 1.18
N GLN A 266 20.52 -2.02 1.87
CA GLN A 266 19.83 -2.65 3.02
C GLN A 266 19.55 -1.63 4.15
N LYS A 267 20.54 -0.78 4.48
CA LYS A 267 20.39 0.20 5.56
C LYS A 267 19.31 1.22 5.27
N GLU A 268 19.29 1.73 4.04
CA GLU A 268 18.32 2.73 3.58
C GLU A 268 16.92 2.13 3.52
N THR A 269 16.80 0.89 3.05
CA THR A 269 15.53 0.16 2.98
C THR A 269 14.99 -0.16 4.37
N ILE A 270 15.82 -0.61 5.30
CA ILE A 270 15.40 -0.86 6.69
C ILE A 270 14.93 0.43 7.36
N ALA A 271 15.67 1.54 7.20
CA ALA A 271 15.25 2.83 7.74
C ALA A 271 13.91 3.29 7.18
N PHE A 272 13.64 3.04 5.90
CA PHE A 272 12.33 3.31 5.27
C PHE A 272 11.23 2.42 5.86
N ILE A 273 11.47 1.12 6.06
CA ILE A 273 10.54 0.18 6.67
C ILE A 273 10.16 0.65 8.08
N ASP A 274 11.16 0.92 8.93
CA ASP A 274 10.94 1.36 10.30
C ASP A 274 10.17 2.69 10.35
N TRP A 275 10.46 3.61 9.44
CA TRP A 275 9.71 4.84 9.31
C TRP A 275 8.25 4.59 8.90
N CYS A 276 7.99 3.71 7.92
CA CYS A 276 6.63 3.36 7.51
C CYS A 276 5.80 2.76 8.67
N LEU A 277 6.42 1.91 9.47
CA LEU A 277 5.74 1.18 10.54
C LEU A 277 5.54 2.03 11.82
N ARG A 278 6.39 3.04 12.04
CA ARG A 278 6.42 3.80 13.30
C ARG A 278 5.96 5.25 13.16
N SER A 279 6.28 5.90 12.05
CA SER A 279 6.10 7.36 11.91
C SER A 279 4.63 7.77 11.87
N SER A 280 4.29 8.78 12.65
CA SER A 280 2.99 9.46 12.55
C SER A 280 2.77 10.12 11.18
N GLU A 281 3.86 10.55 10.51
CA GLU A 281 3.80 11.13 9.18
C GLU A 281 3.41 10.09 8.13
N ALA A 282 4.00 8.87 8.20
CA ALA A 282 3.62 7.76 7.33
C ALA A 282 2.14 7.39 7.53
N ARG A 283 1.68 7.29 8.78
CA ARG A 283 0.27 7.04 9.11
C ARG A 283 -0.65 8.13 8.56
N THR A 284 -0.31 9.39 8.78
CA THR A 284 -1.08 10.53 8.28
C THR A 284 -1.15 10.48 6.76
N LEU A 285 -0.04 10.22 6.07
CA LEU A 285 -0.02 10.11 4.61
C LEU A 285 -0.97 9.02 4.12
N LEU A 286 -0.91 7.80 4.69
CA LEU A 286 -1.79 6.69 4.33
C LEU A 286 -3.27 7.00 4.59
N MET A 287 -3.58 7.69 5.70
CA MET A 287 -4.95 8.02 6.09
C MET A 287 -5.54 9.20 5.30
N THR A 288 -4.71 10.15 4.86
CA THR A 288 -5.15 11.39 4.20
C THR A 288 -5.04 11.35 2.68
N THR A 289 -4.17 10.48 2.13
CA THR A 289 -4.09 10.30 0.69
C THR A 289 -5.33 9.56 0.18
N ARG A 290 -5.68 9.81 -1.08
CA ARG A 290 -6.76 9.08 -1.76
C ARG A 290 -6.36 7.66 -2.17
N SER A 291 -5.32 7.10 -1.57
CA SER A 291 -4.91 5.70 -1.79
C SER A 291 -5.92 4.70 -1.27
N GLY A 292 -6.63 5.04 -0.20
CA GLY A 292 -7.54 4.14 0.48
C GLY A 292 -6.86 3.07 1.33
N TYR A 293 -5.53 3.02 1.36
CA TYR A 293 -4.77 2.07 2.17
C TYR A 293 -4.79 2.43 3.66
N LEU A 294 -4.65 1.42 4.51
CA LEU A 294 -4.55 1.58 5.95
C LEU A 294 -3.18 1.11 6.44
N PRO A 295 -2.57 1.81 7.43
CA PRO A 295 -1.27 1.45 7.97
C PRO A 295 -1.35 0.16 8.78
N VAL A 296 -0.31 -0.67 8.68
CA VAL A 296 -0.05 -1.73 9.65
C VAL A 296 0.63 -1.11 10.86
N LEU A 297 0.15 -1.43 12.05
CA LEU A 297 0.68 -0.89 13.32
C LEU A 297 1.32 -2.01 14.14
N PRO A 298 2.58 -1.86 14.57
CA PRO A 298 3.22 -2.78 15.49
C PRO A 298 2.49 -2.82 16.84
N LYS A 299 2.54 -3.96 17.52
CA LYS A 299 2.01 -4.10 18.87
C LYS A 299 2.76 -3.15 19.82
N GLY A 300 2.02 -2.43 20.65
CA GLY A 300 2.57 -1.65 21.76
C GLY A 300 2.75 -0.15 21.53
N GLU A 301 2.66 0.36 20.28
CA GLU A 301 2.63 1.80 20.05
C GLU A 301 1.20 2.35 20.14
N ASN A 302 0.93 3.19 21.14
CA ASN A 302 -0.32 3.93 21.33
C ASN A 302 -1.60 3.12 21.61
N GLY A 303 -1.53 1.87 22.06
CA GLY A 303 -2.71 1.09 22.47
C GLY A 303 -3.62 0.60 21.34
N GLN A 304 -3.35 0.98 20.09
CA GLN A 304 -4.04 0.46 18.91
C GLN A 304 -3.21 -0.69 18.33
N ALA A 305 -3.26 -1.85 18.98
CA ALA A 305 -2.77 -3.07 18.34
C ALA A 305 -3.56 -3.30 17.03
N VAL A 306 -2.90 -3.73 15.98
CA VAL A 306 -3.59 -4.37 14.85
C VAL A 306 -4.39 -5.51 15.45
N ASN A 307 -5.70 -5.37 15.51
CA ASN A 307 -6.56 -6.43 16.01
C ASN A 307 -6.49 -7.57 15.00
N ARG A 308 -5.88 -8.70 15.37
CA ARG A 308 -5.73 -9.86 14.47
C ARG A 308 -7.06 -10.35 13.95
N ASP A 309 -8.12 -10.20 14.74
CA ASP A 309 -9.47 -10.63 14.40
C ASP A 309 -10.12 -9.73 13.32
N VAL A 310 -9.55 -8.54 13.07
CA VAL A 310 -10.07 -7.59 12.06
C VAL A 310 -9.49 -7.85 10.66
N LEU A 311 -8.28 -8.42 10.55
CA LEU A 311 -7.61 -8.68 9.28
C LEU A 311 -7.78 -10.14 8.86
N TRP A 312 -8.65 -10.39 7.88
CA TRP A 312 -8.77 -11.72 7.29
C TRP A 312 -7.76 -11.86 6.15
N THR A 313 -6.71 -12.63 6.41
CA THR A 313 -5.64 -12.88 5.45
C THR A 313 -5.79 -14.26 4.83
N ASN A 314 -5.28 -14.42 3.60
CA ASN A 314 -5.19 -15.73 2.98
C ASN A 314 -4.12 -16.58 3.67
N THR A 315 -4.51 -17.60 4.41
CA THR A 315 -3.62 -18.51 5.15
C THR A 315 -3.44 -19.88 4.48
N PHE A 316 -4.37 -20.32 3.62
CA PHE A 316 -4.39 -21.67 3.04
C PHE A 316 -4.01 -21.72 1.55
N TYR A 317 -4.48 -20.77 0.73
CA TYR A 317 -4.32 -20.80 -0.72
C TYR A 317 -3.01 -20.12 -1.15
N LYS A 318 -1.87 -20.82 -0.93
CA LYS A 318 -0.53 -20.20 -1.08
C LYS A 318 0.04 -20.27 -2.51
N SER A 319 -0.52 -21.09 -3.38
CA SER A 319 -0.10 -21.19 -4.77
C SER A 319 -1.14 -20.54 -5.70
N ARG A 320 -0.67 -20.07 -6.86
CA ARG A 320 -1.54 -19.56 -7.91
C ARG A 320 -2.58 -20.61 -8.34
N GLN A 321 -2.16 -21.87 -8.48
CA GLN A 321 -3.05 -22.96 -8.82
C GLN A 321 -4.18 -23.14 -7.80
N ALA A 322 -3.88 -23.03 -6.49
CA ALA A 322 -4.89 -23.15 -5.44
C ALA A 322 -5.90 -21.97 -5.49
N LEU A 323 -5.44 -20.76 -5.79
CA LEU A 323 -6.31 -19.59 -5.97
C LEU A 323 -7.21 -19.75 -7.21
N GLU A 324 -6.66 -20.19 -8.32
CA GLU A 324 -7.40 -20.45 -9.57
C GLU A 324 -8.43 -21.57 -9.39
N GLN A 325 -8.10 -22.63 -8.65
CA GLN A 325 -9.05 -23.72 -8.35
C GLN A 325 -10.21 -23.21 -7.49
N LEU A 326 -9.93 -22.45 -6.42
CA LEU A 326 -10.95 -21.86 -5.57
C LEU A 326 -11.87 -20.92 -6.36
N ALA A 327 -11.30 -20.10 -7.25
CA ALA A 327 -12.05 -19.21 -8.13
C ALA A 327 -12.91 -19.99 -9.15
N ALA A 328 -12.42 -21.12 -9.66
CA ALA A 328 -13.19 -22.00 -10.56
C ALA A 328 -14.36 -22.67 -9.83
N ASP A 329 -14.18 -23.09 -8.58
CA ASP A 329 -15.24 -23.64 -7.74
C ASP A 329 -16.32 -22.59 -7.48
N TRP A 330 -15.93 -21.36 -7.10
CA TRP A 330 -16.85 -20.24 -6.95
C TRP A 330 -17.60 -19.91 -8.25
N LEU A 331 -16.91 -19.90 -9.39
CA LEU A 331 -17.53 -19.64 -10.69
C LEU A 331 -18.63 -20.66 -10.99
N ARG A 332 -18.34 -21.94 -10.78
CA ARG A 332 -19.26 -23.06 -11.00
C ARG A 332 -20.45 -23.02 -10.03
N GLU A 333 -20.18 -22.85 -8.74
CA GLU A 333 -21.17 -23.04 -7.68
C GLU A 333 -22.01 -21.82 -7.36
N ILE A 334 -21.51 -20.64 -7.66
CA ILE A 334 -22.14 -19.37 -7.28
C ILE A 334 -22.56 -18.56 -8.51
N ARG A 335 -21.60 -18.25 -9.39
CA ARG A 335 -21.88 -17.34 -10.50
C ARG A 335 -22.74 -17.97 -11.59
N LEU A 336 -22.49 -19.23 -11.93
CA LEU A 336 -23.15 -19.96 -13.02
C LEU A 336 -24.24 -20.92 -12.53
N ALA A 337 -24.48 -21.02 -11.23
CA ALA A 337 -25.47 -21.96 -10.65
C ALA A 337 -26.87 -21.82 -11.27
N ASP A 338 -27.29 -20.57 -11.53
CA ASP A 338 -28.64 -20.28 -12.08
C ASP A 338 -28.76 -20.46 -13.61
N ALA A 339 -27.62 -20.55 -14.34
CA ALA A 339 -27.64 -20.69 -15.79
C ALA A 339 -28.09 -22.09 -16.27
N GLY A 340 -28.24 -23.04 -15.36
CA GLY A 340 -28.65 -24.41 -15.65
C GLY A 340 -30.13 -24.73 -15.44
N GLU A 341 -30.87 -23.91 -14.70
CA GLU A 341 -32.30 -24.12 -14.40
C GLU A 341 -33.22 -23.51 -15.48
N ASP A 342 -32.81 -22.41 -16.13
CA ASP A 342 -33.57 -21.77 -17.23
C ASP A 342 -33.38 -22.48 -18.61
N ALA A 343 -32.55 -23.51 -18.67
CA ALA A 343 -32.27 -24.25 -19.92
C ALA A 343 -32.98 -25.65 -20.02
N LYS A 344 -33.99 -25.89 -19.15
CA LYS A 344 -34.83 -27.09 -19.24
C LYS A 344 -36.30 -26.71 -19.52
#